data_952d0017512ec405367b7e2362fc67de
#
_entry.id   952d0017512ec405367b7e2362fc67de
#
_cell.length_a   1.000
_cell.length_b   1.000
_cell.length_c   1.000
_cell.angle_alpha   90.00
_cell.angle_beta   90.00
_cell.angle_gamma   90.00
#
_symmetry.space_group_name_H-M   'P 1'
#
loop_
_entity.id
_entity.type
_entity.pdbx_description
1 polymer ?
#
loop_
_entity_poly.entity_id
_entity_poly.type
_entity_poly.pdbx_seq_one_letter_code
_entity_poly.pdbx_strand_id
1 'polypeptide(L)'
;MGSDYGLGLGLLMIAVLFARDDSRYKELDGYDVYDINRDARNYCKNYPVLAHPPCRAWGMLSHMANPRPDEKQLAYFALAQVRLNGGILEHPAGSRLWKEAPLPLGDNVDEFGGFTIEIDQFDFGHVAHKNTKLYICGIDKNKLPPMPPKNLSSTDRSICGNVKGTKRCTQYQREYTPDDLINWMTKVCNELS
;
A
#
# COMPACT_ATOMS: atom_id res chain seq x y z
N MET A 1 -8.62 1.80 -48.98
CA MET A 1 -9.38 1.68 -47.76
C MET A 1 -8.51 0.97 -46.76
N GLY A 2 -7.71 1.70 -46.00
CA GLY A 2 -6.86 1.20 -44.93
C GLY A 2 -7.60 1.35 -43.59
N SER A 3 -7.94 0.25 -42.99
CA SER A 3 -8.48 0.24 -41.61
C SER A 3 -7.33 0.40 -40.64
N ASP A 4 -7.17 1.60 -40.10
CA ASP A 4 -6.35 1.89 -38.95
C ASP A 4 -6.97 1.16 -37.72
N TYR A 5 -6.47 -0.02 -37.42
CA TYR A 5 -6.64 -0.62 -36.12
C TYR A 5 -5.65 0.07 -35.16
N GLY A 6 -6.05 1.23 -34.65
CA GLY A 6 -5.40 1.81 -33.49
C GLY A 6 -5.46 0.81 -32.35
N LEU A 7 -4.35 0.10 -32.11
CA LEU A 7 -4.10 -0.61 -30.85
C LEU A 7 -4.07 0.46 -29.75
N GLY A 8 -5.24 0.76 -29.18
CA GLY A 8 -5.32 1.46 -27.92
C GLY A 8 -4.55 0.60 -26.91
N LEU A 9 -3.40 1.08 -26.46
CA LEU A 9 -2.76 0.59 -25.26
C LEU A 9 -3.80 0.75 -24.15
N GLY A 10 -4.55 -0.33 -23.89
CA GLY A 10 -5.52 -0.34 -22.78
C GLY A 10 -4.77 0.02 -21.52
N LEU A 11 -5.24 1.04 -20.80
CA LEU A 11 -4.69 1.38 -19.50
C LEU A 11 -4.62 0.09 -18.66
N LEU A 12 -3.44 -0.23 -18.14
CA LEU A 12 -3.29 -1.38 -17.24
C LEU A 12 -4.18 -1.12 -16.01
N MET A 13 -5.17 -1.97 -15.80
CA MET A 13 -6.03 -1.88 -14.62
C MET A 13 -5.28 -2.37 -13.39
N ILE A 14 -5.31 -1.60 -12.32
CA ILE A 14 -4.71 -1.94 -11.02
C ILE A 14 -5.83 -2.13 -10.00
N ALA A 15 -5.86 -3.27 -9.31
CA ALA A 15 -6.80 -3.50 -8.22
C ALA A 15 -6.30 -2.85 -6.93
N VAL A 16 -7.14 -2.04 -6.29
CA VAL A 16 -6.84 -1.45 -4.98
C VAL A 16 -7.69 -2.14 -3.93
N LEU A 17 -7.08 -2.94 -3.08
CA LEU A 17 -7.78 -3.72 -2.06
C LEU A 17 -7.70 -3.05 -0.69
N PHE A 18 -8.83 -3.04 0.03
CA PHE A 18 -8.98 -2.45 1.35
C PHE A 18 -8.79 -0.92 1.35
N ALA A 19 -9.21 -0.27 0.27
CA ALA A 19 -9.25 1.18 0.21
C ALA A 19 -10.24 1.77 1.23
N ARG A 20 -10.01 3.00 1.64
CA ARG A 20 -11.02 3.79 2.36
C ARG A 20 -12.22 4.05 1.45
N ASP A 21 -13.38 4.30 2.04
CA ASP A 21 -14.60 4.70 1.31
C ASP A 21 -14.49 6.06 0.60
N ASP A 22 -13.65 6.97 1.16
CA ASP A 22 -13.28 8.27 0.59
C ASP A 22 -11.88 8.28 -0.06
N SER A 23 -11.42 7.14 -0.56
CA SER A 23 -10.07 7.00 -1.09
C SER A 23 -9.87 7.76 -2.41
N ARG A 24 -8.71 8.43 -2.52
CA ARG A 24 -8.26 9.14 -3.74
C ARG A 24 -8.23 8.24 -4.98
N TYR A 25 -7.95 6.95 -4.83
CA TYR A 25 -7.97 5.98 -5.95
C TYR A 25 -9.31 5.94 -6.70
N LYS A 26 -10.44 6.26 -6.06
CA LYS A 26 -11.77 6.27 -6.69
C LYS A 26 -11.97 7.42 -7.68
N GLU A 27 -11.13 8.45 -7.59
CA GLU A 27 -11.18 9.63 -8.45
C GLU A 27 -10.20 9.53 -9.63
N LEU A 28 -9.40 8.47 -9.68
CA LEU A 28 -8.37 8.25 -10.69
C LEU A 28 -8.79 7.15 -11.66
N ASP A 29 -8.47 7.34 -12.95
CA ASP A 29 -8.69 6.32 -13.97
C ASP A 29 -7.66 5.17 -13.84
N GLY A 30 -8.05 3.98 -14.28
CA GLY A 30 -7.19 2.80 -14.30
C GLY A 30 -7.15 2.01 -12.98
N TYR A 31 -8.03 2.32 -12.02
CA TYR A 31 -8.11 1.57 -10.76
C TYR A 31 -9.46 0.86 -10.58
N ASP A 32 -9.38 -0.39 -10.13
CA ASP A 32 -10.53 -1.19 -9.70
C ASP A 32 -10.53 -1.27 -8.18
N VAL A 33 -11.30 -0.38 -7.54
CA VAL A 33 -11.20 -0.10 -6.11
C VAL A 33 -12.18 -0.92 -5.29
N TYR A 34 -11.67 -1.65 -4.29
CA TYR A 34 -12.41 -2.43 -3.30
C TYR A 34 -12.30 -1.79 -1.92
N ASP A 35 -13.38 -1.17 -1.48
CA ASP A 35 -13.55 -0.60 -0.14
C ASP A 35 -14.37 -1.53 0.76
N ILE A 36 -14.82 -1.03 1.91
CA ILE A 36 -15.64 -1.78 2.86
C ILE A 36 -17.00 -2.21 2.27
N ASN A 37 -17.56 -1.43 1.34
CA ASN A 37 -18.87 -1.71 0.74
C ASN A 37 -18.78 -2.79 -0.34
N ARG A 38 -17.66 -2.82 -1.06
CA ARG A 38 -17.43 -3.77 -2.14
C ARG A 38 -16.78 -5.08 -1.68
N ASP A 39 -16.22 -5.09 -0.48
CA ASP A 39 -15.50 -6.18 0.15
C ASP A 39 -14.37 -6.78 -0.71
N ALA A 40 -13.14 -6.47 -0.34
CA ALA A 40 -11.94 -6.94 -1.07
C ALA A 40 -11.85 -8.48 -1.18
N ARG A 41 -12.52 -9.25 -0.30
CA ARG A 41 -12.57 -10.72 -0.37
C ARG A 41 -13.30 -11.24 -1.62
N ASN A 42 -14.10 -10.40 -2.28
CA ASN A 42 -14.75 -10.70 -3.56
C ASN A 42 -13.83 -10.47 -4.77
N TYR A 43 -12.59 -10.04 -4.56
CA TYR A 43 -11.64 -9.86 -5.66
C TYR A 43 -11.27 -11.23 -6.26
N CYS A 44 -11.48 -11.36 -7.58
CA CYS A 44 -11.23 -12.60 -8.33
C CYS A 44 -10.63 -12.33 -9.72
N LYS A 45 -10.00 -11.15 -9.90
CA LYS A 45 -9.35 -10.78 -11.15
C LYS A 45 -7.83 -11.00 -11.06
N ASN A 46 -7.13 -10.78 -12.17
CA ASN A 46 -5.69 -10.97 -12.30
C ASN A 46 -4.96 -9.63 -12.58
N TYR A 47 -5.47 -8.51 -12.06
CA TYR A 47 -4.78 -7.23 -12.15
C TYR A 47 -3.68 -7.13 -11.08
N PRO A 48 -2.60 -6.37 -11.33
CA PRO A 48 -1.68 -5.96 -10.28
C PRO A 48 -2.42 -5.40 -9.07
N VAL A 49 -1.93 -5.69 -7.87
CA VAL A 49 -2.64 -5.38 -6.62
C VAL A 49 -1.91 -4.32 -5.81
N LEU A 50 -2.59 -3.25 -5.44
CA LEU A 50 -2.21 -2.34 -4.35
C LEU A 50 -3.11 -2.66 -3.15
N ALA A 51 -2.53 -3.19 -2.07
CA ALA A 51 -3.28 -3.62 -0.91
C ALA A 51 -2.96 -2.80 0.33
N HIS A 52 -4.00 -2.25 0.98
CA HIS A 52 -3.92 -1.45 2.21
C HIS A 52 -4.74 -2.11 3.35
N PRO A 53 -4.40 -3.34 3.77
CA PRO A 53 -5.22 -4.05 4.75
C PRO A 53 -5.27 -3.31 6.10
N PRO A 54 -6.39 -3.44 6.85
CA PRO A 54 -6.54 -2.78 8.14
C PRO A 54 -5.42 -3.16 9.12
N CYS A 55 -4.81 -2.16 9.75
CA CYS A 55 -3.66 -2.37 10.63
C CYS A 55 -4.01 -2.46 12.13
N ARG A 56 -5.28 -2.25 12.54
CA ARG A 56 -5.68 -2.18 13.96
C ARG A 56 -5.38 -3.46 14.72
N ALA A 57 -5.61 -4.62 14.10
CA ALA A 57 -5.33 -5.92 14.71
C ALA A 57 -3.83 -6.25 14.83
N TRP A 58 -2.96 -5.48 14.16
CA TRP A 58 -1.54 -5.74 14.02
C TRP A 58 -0.64 -4.81 14.83
N GLY A 59 -1.19 -3.72 15.36
CA GLY A 59 -0.45 -2.76 16.18
C GLY A 59 -0.10 -3.31 17.57
N MET A 60 0.91 -2.73 18.23
CA MET A 60 1.24 -3.06 19.63
C MET A 60 0.08 -2.81 20.59
N LEU A 61 -0.76 -1.81 20.29
CA LEU A 61 -1.95 -1.45 21.08
C LEU A 61 -3.25 -2.04 20.48
N SER A 62 -3.17 -3.18 19.78
CA SER A 62 -4.33 -3.82 19.14
C SER A 62 -5.46 -4.15 20.12
N HIS A 63 -5.15 -4.47 21.37
CA HIS A 63 -6.13 -4.71 22.44
C HIS A 63 -6.98 -3.48 22.77
N MET A 64 -6.48 -2.26 22.50
CA MET A 64 -7.21 -1.00 22.71
C MET A 64 -7.90 -0.52 21.41
N ALA A 65 -7.55 -1.06 20.27
CA ALA A 65 -8.04 -0.60 18.97
C ALA A 65 -9.37 -1.24 18.56
N ASN A 66 -9.87 -2.21 19.33
CA ASN A 66 -11.11 -2.95 19.08
C ASN A 66 -11.27 -3.41 17.61
N PRO A 67 -10.31 -4.20 17.08
CA PRO A 67 -10.40 -4.71 15.73
C PRO A 67 -11.57 -5.70 15.59
N ARG A 68 -12.10 -5.84 14.37
CA ARG A 68 -13.07 -6.90 14.08
C ARG A 68 -12.41 -8.27 14.22
N PRO A 69 -13.17 -9.33 14.57
CA PRO A 69 -12.61 -10.69 14.75
C PRO A 69 -11.87 -11.23 13.53
N ASP A 70 -12.32 -10.88 12.31
CA ASP A 70 -11.75 -11.31 11.03
C ASP A 70 -10.63 -10.41 10.48
N GLU A 71 -10.33 -9.28 11.14
CA GLU A 71 -9.47 -8.23 10.58
C GLU A 71 -8.02 -8.69 10.35
N LYS A 72 -7.51 -9.60 11.18
CA LYS A 72 -6.20 -10.22 10.94
C LYS A 72 -6.12 -10.99 9.62
N GLN A 73 -7.18 -11.71 9.28
CA GLN A 73 -7.25 -12.53 8.07
C GLN A 73 -7.21 -11.70 6.79
N LEU A 74 -7.66 -10.44 6.86
CA LEU A 74 -7.65 -9.54 5.70
C LEU A 74 -6.23 -9.23 5.22
N ALA A 75 -5.26 -9.12 6.13
CA ALA A 75 -3.86 -8.91 5.74
C ALA A 75 -3.24 -10.16 5.08
N TYR A 76 -3.59 -11.37 5.54
CA TYR A 76 -3.17 -12.60 4.87
C TYR A 76 -3.81 -12.76 3.49
N PHE A 77 -5.09 -12.40 3.36
CA PHE A 77 -5.76 -12.37 2.06
C PHE A 77 -5.06 -11.38 1.12
N ALA A 78 -4.78 -10.16 1.58
CA ALA A 78 -4.05 -9.15 0.83
C ALA A 78 -2.69 -9.66 0.34
N LEU A 79 -1.93 -10.29 1.23
CA LEU A 79 -0.63 -10.87 0.93
C LEU A 79 -0.74 -11.97 -0.15
N ALA A 80 -1.73 -12.85 -0.05
CA ALA A 80 -1.97 -13.88 -1.05
C ALA A 80 -2.29 -13.29 -2.42
N GLN A 81 -3.11 -12.23 -2.49
CA GLN A 81 -3.42 -11.56 -3.75
C GLN A 81 -2.21 -10.87 -4.37
N VAL A 82 -1.36 -10.21 -3.57
CA VAL A 82 -0.12 -9.60 -4.05
C VAL A 82 0.87 -10.65 -4.58
N ARG A 83 0.98 -11.80 -3.92
CA ARG A 83 1.85 -12.90 -4.38
C ARG A 83 1.35 -13.53 -5.67
N LEU A 84 0.02 -13.67 -5.81
CA LEU A 84 -0.60 -14.30 -6.98
C LEU A 84 -0.55 -13.42 -8.22
N ASN A 85 -0.80 -12.12 -8.07
CA ASN A 85 -1.05 -11.20 -9.19
C ASN A 85 0.10 -10.20 -9.42
N GLY A 86 1.11 -10.21 -8.55
CA GLY A 86 2.09 -9.12 -8.48
C GLY A 86 1.50 -7.87 -7.81
N GLY A 87 2.36 -6.97 -7.37
CA GLY A 87 1.94 -5.69 -6.78
C GLY A 87 2.57 -5.39 -5.44
N ILE A 88 1.85 -4.62 -4.61
CA ILE A 88 2.37 -4.05 -3.37
C ILE A 88 1.38 -4.25 -2.22
N LEU A 89 1.87 -4.74 -1.08
CA LEU A 89 1.17 -4.67 0.19
C LEU A 89 1.81 -3.57 1.04
N GLU A 90 1.03 -2.55 1.38
CA GLU A 90 1.43 -1.44 2.26
C GLU A 90 0.98 -1.72 3.68
N HIS A 91 1.89 -1.57 4.67
CA HIS A 91 1.53 -1.70 6.07
C HIS A 91 2.49 -0.90 6.98
N PRO A 92 2.05 -0.41 8.15
CA PRO A 92 2.93 0.32 9.08
C PRO A 92 4.19 -0.46 9.40
N ALA A 93 5.36 0.22 9.43
CA ALA A 93 6.66 -0.42 9.67
C ALA A 93 6.73 -1.17 11.02
N GLY A 94 6.06 -0.65 12.06
CA GLY A 94 5.96 -1.27 13.39
C GLY A 94 4.90 -2.37 13.54
N SER A 95 4.28 -2.81 12.46
CA SER A 95 3.27 -3.86 12.50
C SER A 95 3.85 -5.23 12.82
N ARG A 96 3.13 -6.02 13.63
CA ARG A 96 3.47 -7.43 13.88
C ARG A 96 3.30 -8.32 12.66
N LEU A 97 2.58 -7.84 11.62
CA LEU A 97 2.42 -8.57 10.35
C LEU A 97 3.77 -9.02 9.79
N TRP A 98 4.77 -8.13 9.79
CA TRP A 98 6.10 -8.39 9.23
C TRP A 98 6.82 -9.58 9.87
N LYS A 99 6.51 -9.87 11.14
CA LYS A 99 7.06 -11.00 11.89
C LYS A 99 6.14 -12.23 11.83
N GLU A 100 4.83 -12.04 11.96
CA GLU A 100 3.86 -13.15 12.02
C GLU A 100 3.65 -13.79 10.63
N ALA A 101 3.79 -13.04 9.53
CA ALA A 101 3.72 -13.54 8.16
C ALA A 101 5.11 -13.83 7.54
N PRO A 102 6.15 -14.02 8.29
CA PRO A 102 7.60 -13.97 8.06
C PRO A 102 8.01 -13.37 6.70
N LEU A 103 7.61 -12.10 6.48
CA LEU A 103 7.92 -11.38 5.25
C LEU A 103 9.41 -11.02 5.20
N PRO A 104 10.05 -11.09 4.01
CA PRO A 104 11.48 -10.84 3.87
C PRO A 104 11.82 -9.40 4.25
N LEU A 105 12.93 -9.20 4.95
CA LEU A 105 13.46 -7.89 5.35
C LEU A 105 14.88 -7.72 4.84
N GLY A 106 15.31 -6.47 4.65
CA GLY A 106 16.63 -6.13 4.12
C GLY A 106 16.77 -6.55 2.66
N ASP A 107 17.82 -7.30 2.35
CA ASP A 107 18.10 -7.77 0.99
C ASP A 107 17.54 -9.16 0.68
N ASN A 108 16.76 -9.73 1.60
CA ASN A 108 16.17 -11.04 1.41
C ASN A 108 14.98 -10.98 0.43
N VAL A 109 14.79 -12.11 -0.27
CA VAL A 109 13.67 -12.34 -1.18
C VAL A 109 13.01 -13.66 -0.75
N ASP A 110 11.69 -13.74 -0.78
CA ASP A 110 10.96 -14.95 -0.46
C ASP A 110 10.79 -15.88 -1.68
N GLU A 111 10.18 -17.04 -1.46
CA GLU A 111 9.92 -18.05 -2.50
C GLU A 111 8.99 -17.59 -3.63
N PHE A 112 8.28 -16.48 -3.43
CA PHE A 112 7.41 -15.84 -4.42
C PHE A 112 8.13 -14.75 -5.23
N GLY A 113 9.43 -14.54 -4.99
CA GLY A 113 10.19 -13.43 -5.56
C GLY A 113 9.88 -12.08 -4.92
N GLY A 114 9.15 -12.08 -3.79
CA GLY A 114 8.79 -10.87 -3.07
C GLY A 114 9.91 -10.37 -2.16
N PHE A 115 9.99 -9.06 -1.99
CA PHE A 115 10.94 -8.38 -1.11
C PHE A 115 10.26 -7.20 -0.39
N THR A 116 10.87 -6.71 0.67
CA THR A 116 10.32 -5.60 1.46
C THR A 116 11.26 -4.41 1.46
N ILE A 117 10.73 -3.23 1.22
CA ILE A 117 11.42 -1.95 1.40
C ILE A 117 10.75 -1.15 2.53
N GLU A 118 11.51 -0.28 3.16
CA GLU A 118 11.00 0.65 4.17
C GLU A 118 11.08 2.08 3.65
N ILE A 119 9.98 2.83 3.80
CA ILE A 119 9.83 4.20 3.38
C ILE A 119 9.28 5.07 4.51
N ASP A 120 9.49 6.37 4.42
CA ASP A 120 8.70 7.35 5.16
C ASP A 120 7.74 8.04 4.19
N GLN A 121 6.43 7.93 4.42
CA GLN A 121 5.45 8.59 3.56
C GLN A 121 5.58 10.12 3.57
N PHE A 122 6.29 10.69 4.56
CA PHE A 122 6.61 12.11 4.58
C PHE A 122 7.47 12.54 3.39
N ASP A 123 8.35 11.66 2.91
CA ASP A 123 9.15 11.88 1.69
C ASP A 123 8.25 11.94 0.42
N PHE A 124 7.03 11.41 0.50
CA PHE A 124 6.02 11.40 -0.56
C PHE A 124 4.90 12.43 -0.35
N GLY A 125 5.12 13.45 0.50
CA GLY A 125 4.15 14.52 0.73
C GLY A 125 3.10 14.25 1.82
N HIS A 126 3.26 13.20 2.63
CA HIS A 126 2.40 13.03 3.80
C HIS A 126 2.64 14.16 4.82
N VAL A 127 1.59 14.59 5.54
CA VAL A 127 1.66 15.72 6.50
C VAL A 127 2.50 15.43 7.76
N ALA A 128 2.83 14.19 8.01
CA ALA A 128 3.62 13.73 9.16
C ALA A 128 4.52 12.56 8.78
N HIS A 129 5.60 12.35 9.52
CA HIS A 129 6.39 11.13 9.40
C HIS A 129 5.51 9.88 9.62
N LYS A 130 5.48 8.99 8.63
CA LYS A 130 4.70 7.76 8.65
C LYS A 130 5.54 6.62 8.09
N ASN A 131 6.35 6.02 8.97
CA ASN A 131 7.21 4.90 8.60
C ASN A 131 6.37 3.69 8.18
N THR A 132 6.60 3.25 6.97
CA THR A 132 5.79 2.25 6.27
C THR A 132 6.72 1.24 5.62
N LYS A 133 6.31 -0.01 5.59
CA LYS A 133 6.94 -1.05 4.78
C LYS A 133 6.04 -1.42 3.62
N LEU A 134 6.66 -1.63 2.47
CA LEU A 134 6.05 -2.11 1.25
C LEU A 134 6.63 -3.48 0.93
N TYR A 135 5.80 -4.53 1.02
CA TYR A 135 6.13 -5.82 0.43
C TYR A 135 5.75 -5.78 -1.04
N ILE A 136 6.70 -6.05 -1.91
CA ILE A 136 6.56 -5.94 -3.38
C ILE A 136 6.85 -7.30 -4.00
N CYS A 137 5.99 -7.75 -4.91
CA CYS A 137 6.12 -9.02 -5.59
C CYS A 137 5.86 -8.85 -7.10
N GLY A 138 6.55 -9.63 -7.93
CA GLY A 138 6.34 -9.63 -9.39
C GLY A 138 7.25 -8.68 -10.18
N ILE A 139 8.18 -7.97 -9.52
CA ILE A 139 9.17 -7.09 -10.16
C ILE A 139 10.55 -7.33 -9.58
N ASP A 140 11.59 -7.19 -10.40
CA ASP A 140 12.98 -7.16 -9.91
C ASP A 140 13.24 -5.87 -9.12
N LYS A 141 13.87 -6.00 -7.95
CA LYS A 141 14.24 -4.86 -7.08
C LYS A 141 15.03 -3.76 -7.81
N ASN A 142 15.85 -4.15 -8.80
CA ASN A 142 16.65 -3.22 -9.60
C ASN A 142 15.83 -2.40 -10.62
N LYS A 143 14.58 -2.80 -10.87
CA LYS A 143 13.65 -2.11 -11.77
C LYS A 143 12.72 -1.14 -11.03
N LEU A 144 12.87 -1.02 -9.72
CA LEU A 144 12.05 -0.06 -8.96
C LEU A 144 12.28 1.37 -9.47
N PRO A 145 11.21 2.16 -9.59
CA PRO A 145 11.33 3.58 -9.85
C PRO A 145 12.19 4.26 -8.78
N PRO A 146 12.91 5.36 -9.12
CA PRO A 146 13.72 6.07 -8.15
C PRO A 146 12.88 6.57 -6.99
N MET A 147 13.44 6.49 -5.78
CA MET A 147 12.82 7.05 -4.58
C MET A 147 12.91 8.59 -4.61
N PRO A 148 11.90 9.29 -4.07
CA PRO A 148 12.00 10.72 -3.88
C PRO A 148 13.17 11.06 -2.94
N PRO A 149 13.70 12.28 -3.01
CA PRO A 149 14.69 12.75 -2.04
C PRO A 149 14.08 12.79 -0.64
N LYS A 150 14.93 12.59 0.39
CA LYS A 150 14.51 12.73 1.78
C LYS A 150 13.97 14.12 2.05
N ASN A 151 12.77 14.19 2.62
CA ASN A 151 12.20 15.45 3.07
C ASN A 151 12.77 15.82 4.45
N LEU A 152 13.68 16.78 4.48
CA LEU A 152 14.36 17.24 5.70
C LEU A 152 13.61 18.36 6.43
N SER A 153 12.41 18.75 5.97
CA SER A 153 11.60 19.75 6.65
C SER A 153 11.07 19.22 7.99
N SER A 154 10.76 20.13 8.90
CA SER A 154 10.07 19.78 10.14
C SER A 154 8.57 19.71 9.94
N THR A 155 7.89 18.90 10.73
CA THR A 155 6.43 18.86 10.77
C THR A 155 5.92 19.06 12.21
N ASP A 156 4.81 19.79 12.34
CA ASP A 156 4.09 19.94 13.61
C ASP A 156 3.03 18.84 13.82
N ARG A 157 3.01 17.80 12.98
CA ARG A 157 2.05 16.70 13.00
C ARG A 157 2.68 15.38 13.42
N SER A 158 1.88 14.55 14.08
CA SER A 158 2.26 13.18 14.47
C SER A 158 1.14 12.18 14.20
N ILE A 159 1.46 11.03 13.62
CA ILE A 159 0.53 9.89 13.47
C ILE A 159 0.33 9.13 14.79
N CYS A 160 1.31 9.14 15.67
CA CYS A 160 1.26 8.55 16.99
C CYS A 160 0.72 9.53 18.03
N GLY A 161 0.40 9.07 19.24
CA GLY A 161 -0.14 9.90 20.33
C GLY A 161 0.73 11.11 20.68
N ASN A 162 0.77 11.51 21.92
CA ASN A 162 1.38 12.76 22.36
C ASN A 162 2.91 12.80 22.15
N VAL A 163 3.33 13.28 20.99
CA VAL A 163 4.71 13.67 20.73
C VAL A 163 4.84 15.16 21.09
N LYS A 164 5.77 15.49 22.01
CA LYS A 164 5.97 16.86 22.49
C LYS A 164 6.20 17.82 21.31
N GLY A 165 5.44 18.89 21.27
CA GLY A 165 5.55 19.93 20.23
C GLY A 165 4.78 19.62 18.94
N THR A 166 4.04 18.51 18.88
CA THR A 166 3.25 18.17 17.69
C THR A 166 1.76 18.05 18.01
N LYS A 167 0.92 18.25 16.98
CA LYS A 167 -0.52 17.97 17.01
C LYS A 167 -0.77 16.59 16.42
N ARG A 168 -1.63 15.80 17.06
CA ARG A 168 -2.02 14.50 16.53
C ARG A 168 -2.78 14.67 15.21
N CYS A 169 -2.42 13.89 14.20
CA CYS A 169 -3.16 13.79 12.95
C CYS A 169 -4.60 13.32 13.18
N THR A 170 -5.54 13.83 12.39
CA THR A 170 -6.91 13.29 12.32
C THR A 170 -6.88 11.85 11.83
N GLN A 171 -7.99 11.12 11.94
CA GLN A 171 -8.08 9.75 11.39
C GLN A 171 -7.81 9.76 9.88
N TYR A 172 -8.44 10.64 9.14
CA TYR A 172 -8.20 10.82 7.71
C TYR A 172 -6.70 11.01 7.41
N GLN A 173 -6.04 11.98 8.08
CA GLN A 173 -4.62 12.25 7.89
C GLN A 173 -3.70 11.06 8.20
N ARG A 174 -4.09 10.16 9.09
CA ARG A 174 -3.31 8.95 9.40
C ARG A 174 -3.47 7.83 8.38
N GLU A 175 -4.60 7.81 7.68
CA GLU A 175 -5.02 6.69 6.86
C GLU A 175 -4.96 6.97 5.35
N TYR A 176 -4.89 8.24 4.91
CA TYR A 176 -4.78 8.54 3.49
C TYR A 176 -3.40 8.16 2.93
N THR A 177 -3.36 7.91 1.63
CA THR A 177 -2.15 7.66 0.86
C THR A 177 -1.82 8.94 0.07
N PRO A 178 -0.60 9.52 0.19
CA PRO A 178 -0.20 10.68 -0.60
C PRO A 178 -0.21 10.42 -2.10
N ASP A 179 -0.56 11.42 -2.90
CA ASP A 179 -0.62 11.32 -4.36
C ASP A 179 0.75 10.90 -4.96
N ASP A 180 1.86 11.41 -4.44
CA ASP A 180 3.20 11.02 -4.90
C ASP A 180 3.51 9.54 -4.62
N LEU A 181 3.03 9.00 -3.49
CA LEU A 181 3.16 7.57 -3.19
C LEU A 181 2.24 6.73 -4.09
N ILE A 182 1.01 7.19 -4.35
CA ILE A 182 0.12 6.56 -5.33
C ILE A 182 0.83 6.47 -6.69
N ASN A 183 1.36 7.59 -7.18
CA ASN A 183 2.05 7.67 -8.46
C ASN A 183 3.29 6.75 -8.50
N TRP A 184 4.06 6.68 -7.42
CA TRP A 184 5.21 5.79 -7.34
C TRP A 184 4.81 4.33 -7.37
N MET A 185 3.82 3.91 -6.57
CA MET A 185 3.31 2.54 -6.56
C MET A 185 2.69 2.14 -7.90
N THR A 186 2.01 3.07 -8.58
CA THR A 186 1.48 2.85 -9.92
C THR A 186 2.58 2.55 -10.93
N LYS A 187 3.70 3.30 -10.88
CA LYS A 187 4.85 3.02 -11.74
C LYS A 187 5.41 1.62 -11.48
N VAL A 188 5.50 1.19 -10.22
CA VAL A 188 5.90 -0.18 -9.89
C VAL A 188 4.94 -1.20 -10.53
N CYS A 189 3.62 -0.99 -10.39
CA CYS A 189 2.64 -1.91 -10.99
C CYS A 189 2.70 -1.95 -12.52
N ASN A 190 3.04 -0.84 -13.17
CA ASN A 190 3.18 -0.79 -14.63
C ASN A 190 4.42 -1.53 -15.16
N GLU A 191 5.41 -1.79 -14.31
CA GLU A 191 6.61 -2.58 -14.62
C GLU A 191 6.42 -4.09 -14.34
N LEU A 192 5.27 -4.50 -13.80
CA LEU A 192 4.94 -5.90 -13.59
C LEU A 192 4.66 -6.55 -14.96
N SER A 193 5.47 -7.48 -15.30
CA SER A 193 5.43 -8.20 -16.59
C SER A 193 4.82 -9.58 -16.45
#